data_e7f437a1b634282d923036121f298887
#
_entry.id   e7f437a1b634282d923036121f298887
#
_cell.length_a   1.000
_cell.length_b   1.000
_cell.length_c   1.000
_cell.angle_alpha   90.00
_cell.angle_beta   90.00
_cell.angle_gamma   90.00
#
_symmetry.space_group_name_H-M   'P 1'
#
loop_
_entity.id
_entity.type
_entity.pdbx_description
1 polymer ?
#
loop_
_entity_poly.entity_id
_entity_poly.type
_entity_poly.pdbx_seq_one_letter_code
_entity_poly.pdbx_strand_id
1 'polypeptide(L)'
;MVTIQEIPLKQIRRPLPRQTDPDKVVALMESIAAEGLREPIDVLEVDGEYYGFSGCHRYEAHSRLGKETIKCRVRRANRAVLKMHLA
;
A
#
# COMPACT_ATOMS: atom_id res chain seq x y z
N MET A 1 5.96 14.22 -9.68
CA MET A 1 4.54 14.14 -10.02
C MET A 1 3.92 12.93 -9.37
N VAL A 2 2.72 13.07 -8.84
CA VAL A 2 2.01 11.99 -8.17
C VAL A 2 0.90 11.49 -9.07
N THR A 3 0.81 10.17 -9.23
CA THR A 3 -0.23 9.55 -10.05
C THR A 3 -0.99 8.51 -9.22
N ILE A 4 -2.26 8.30 -9.57
CA ILE A 4 -3.07 7.26 -8.94
C ILE A 4 -3.09 6.06 -9.87
N GLN A 5 -2.65 4.90 -9.37
CA GLN A 5 -2.56 3.68 -10.15
C GLN A 5 -3.02 2.50 -9.31
N GLU A 6 -3.56 1.49 -9.97
CA GLU A 6 -3.78 0.20 -9.32
C GLU A 6 -2.57 -0.68 -9.55
N ILE A 7 -1.97 -1.15 -8.46
CA ILE A 7 -0.74 -1.92 -8.51
C ILE A 7 -0.99 -3.29 -7.89
N PRO A 8 -0.51 -4.38 -8.54
CA PRO A 8 -0.63 -5.70 -7.94
C PRO A 8 0.02 -5.75 -6.56
N LEU A 9 -0.67 -6.31 -5.59
CA LEU A 9 -0.20 -6.38 -4.22
C LEU A 9 1.19 -6.99 -4.12
N LYS A 10 1.44 -8.05 -4.88
CA LYS A 10 2.73 -8.74 -4.86
C LYS A 10 3.88 -7.95 -5.44
N GLN A 11 3.60 -6.85 -6.15
CA GLN A 11 4.64 -5.97 -6.69
C GLN A 11 5.02 -4.86 -5.73
N ILE A 12 4.29 -4.70 -4.63
CA ILE A 12 4.57 -3.66 -3.64
C ILE A 12 5.49 -4.25 -2.58
N ARG A 13 6.70 -3.71 -2.48
CA ARG A 13 7.66 -4.11 -1.45
C ARG A 13 7.32 -3.44 -0.14
N ARG A 14 7.32 -4.21 0.94
CA ARG A 14 7.03 -3.73 2.29
C ARG A 14 8.26 -3.91 3.15
N PRO A 15 9.26 -3.02 3.02
CA PRO A 15 10.58 -3.23 3.64
C PRO A 15 10.58 -3.10 5.16
N LEU A 16 9.59 -2.40 5.72
CA LEU A 16 9.47 -2.25 7.16
C LEU A 16 8.30 -3.08 7.66
N PRO A 17 8.55 -4.17 8.38
CA PRO A 17 7.44 -4.97 8.92
C PRO A 17 6.65 -4.16 9.94
N ARG A 18 5.34 -4.26 9.88
CA ARG A 18 4.45 -3.59 10.82
C ARG A 18 3.38 -4.56 11.27
N GLN A 19 3.04 -4.47 12.54
CA GLN A 19 1.92 -5.22 13.07
C GLN A 19 0.63 -4.49 12.75
N THR A 20 -0.38 -5.23 12.37
CA THR A 20 -1.71 -4.68 12.13
C THR A 20 -2.64 -5.08 13.27
N ASP A 21 -3.60 -4.20 13.56
CA ASP A 21 -4.66 -4.49 14.52
C ASP A 21 -5.74 -5.32 13.80
N PRO A 22 -5.98 -6.58 14.22
CA PRO A 22 -6.95 -7.43 13.54
C PRO A 22 -8.35 -6.83 13.46
N ASP A 23 -8.79 -6.13 14.50
CA ASP A 23 -10.12 -5.52 14.51
C ASP A 23 -10.24 -4.41 13.48
N LYS A 24 -9.18 -3.61 13.32
CA LYS A 24 -9.14 -2.57 12.29
C LYS A 24 -9.12 -3.17 10.90
N VAL A 25 -8.40 -4.26 10.72
CA VAL A 25 -8.34 -4.95 9.43
C VAL A 25 -9.72 -5.48 9.05
N VAL A 26 -10.42 -6.12 9.99
CA VAL A 26 -11.76 -6.65 9.73
C VAL A 26 -12.73 -5.52 9.36
N ALA A 27 -12.69 -4.40 10.10
CA ALA A 27 -13.54 -3.26 9.82
C ALA A 27 -13.26 -2.69 8.42
N LEU A 28 -11.98 -2.61 8.03
CA LEU A 28 -11.61 -2.17 6.69
C LEU A 28 -12.05 -3.16 5.62
N MET A 29 -11.94 -4.46 5.88
CA MET A 29 -12.41 -5.48 4.93
C MET A 29 -13.89 -5.30 4.62
N GLU A 30 -14.70 -5.07 5.65
CA GLU A 30 -16.13 -4.84 5.48
C GLU A 30 -16.40 -3.57 4.68
N SER A 31 -15.70 -2.49 4.99
CA SER A 31 -15.84 -1.23 4.28
C SER A 31 -15.41 -1.34 2.83
N ILE A 32 -14.30 -2.00 2.56
CA ILE A 32 -13.77 -2.18 1.20
C ILE A 32 -14.72 -3.06 0.38
N ALA A 33 -15.26 -4.11 0.98
CA ALA A 33 -16.20 -4.99 0.29
C ALA A 33 -17.50 -4.25 -0.08
N ALA A 34 -17.94 -3.33 0.76
CA ALA A 34 -19.18 -2.58 0.54
C ALA A 34 -18.99 -1.39 -0.40
N GLU A 35 -17.91 -0.64 -0.26
CA GLU A 35 -17.74 0.65 -0.94
C GLU A 35 -16.47 0.78 -1.77
N GLY A 36 -15.58 -0.19 -1.70
CA GLY A 36 -14.25 -0.10 -2.31
C GLY A 36 -13.31 0.75 -1.46
N LEU A 37 -12.07 0.88 -1.93
CA LEU A 37 -11.05 1.65 -1.23
C LEU A 37 -11.24 3.14 -1.54
N ARG A 38 -11.54 3.93 -0.52
CA ARG A 38 -11.76 5.37 -0.68
C ARG A 38 -10.48 6.15 -0.86
N GLU A 39 -9.45 5.81 -0.09
CA GLU A 39 -8.17 6.51 -0.14
C GLU A 39 -7.08 5.58 -0.62
N PRO A 40 -6.30 6.01 -1.63
CA PRO A 40 -5.16 5.21 -2.08
C PRO A 40 -4.08 5.18 -0.99
N ILE A 41 -3.27 4.12 -0.98
CA ILE A 41 -2.10 4.07 -0.13
C ILE A 41 -0.93 4.78 -0.83
N ASP A 42 0.01 5.30 -0.06
CA ASP A 42 1.18 5.98 -0.61
C ASP A 42 2.28 4.98 -0.94
N VAL A 43 2.80 5.08 -2.16
CA VAL A 43 3.84 4.20 -2.67
C VAL A 43 4.93 5.03 -3.35
N LEU A 44 6.18 4.67 -3.11
CA LEU A 44 7.32 5.26 -3.81
C LEU A 44 7.73 4.35 -4.96
N GLU A 45 7.90 4.93 -6.15
CA GLU A 45 8.50 4.23 -7.28
C GLU A 45 9.97 4.61 -7.38
N VAL A 46 10.85 3.62 -7.20
CA VAL A 46 12.30 3.81 -7.24
C VAL A 46 12.88 2.77 -8.19
N ASP A 47 13.53 3.23 -9.25
CA ASP A 47 14.16 2.36 -10.25
C ASP A 47 13.20 1.29 -10.80
N GLY A 48 11.95 1.67 -11.02
CA GLY A 48 10.95 0.75 -11.56
C GLY A 48 10.31 -0.19 -10.55
N GLU A 49 10.67 -0.07 -9.26
CA GLU A 49 10.11 -0.89 -8.20
C GLU A 49 9.25 -0.06 -7.27
N TYR A 50 8.23 -0.68 -6.68
CA TYR A 50 7.27 0.00 -5.81
C TYR A 50 7.52 -0.35 -4.35
N TYR A 51 7.57 0.68 -3.50
CA TYR A 51 7.81 0.53 -2.05
C TYR A 51 6.67 1.17 -1.28
N GLY A 52 5.99 0.39 -0.44
CA GLY A 52 4.91 0.87 0.40
C GLY A 52 5.33 0.96 1.85
N PHE A 53 5.20 2.15 2.45
CA PHE A 53 5.58 2.40 3.83
C PHE A 53 4.39 2.70 4.73
N SER A 54 3.24 3.02 4.14
CA SER A 54 2.02 3.34 4.88
C SER A 54 0.88 2.43 4.43
N GLY A 55 -0.27 2.58 5.07
CA GLY A 55 -1.46 1.85 4.68
C GLY A 55 -1.39 0.35 4.96
N CYS A 56 -0.67 -0.06 6.02
CA CYS A 56 -0.50 -1.47 6.32
C CYS A 56 -1.83 -2.19 6.57
N HIS A 57 -2.78 -1.53 7.23
CA HIS A 57 -4.11 -2.10 7.47
C HIS A 57 -4.90 -2.27 6.17
N ARG A 58 -4.82 -1.28 5.28
CA ARG A 58 -5.48 -1.33 3.97
C ARG A 58 -4.88 -2.43 3.09
N TYR A 59 -3.56 -2.52 3.09
CA TYR A 59 -2.85 -3.56 2.35
C TYR A 59 -3.26 -4.95 2.84
N GLU A 60 -3.25 -5.16 4.16
CA GLU A 60 -3.64 -6.43 4.77
C GLU A 60 -5.09 -6.77 4.46
N ALA A 61 -5.99 -5.79 4.53
CA ALA A 61 -7.40 -5.99 4.22
C ALA A 61 -7.59 -6.45 2.76
N HIS A 62 -6.89 -5.83 1.83
CA HIS A 62 -6.94 -6.24 0.42
C HIS A 62 -6.42 -7.65 0.23
N SER A 63 -5.32 -7.99 0.90
CA SER A 63 -4.73 -9.32 0.83
C SER A 63 -5.71 -10.38 1.34
N ARG A 64 -6.33 -10.14 2.48
CA ARG A 64 -7.29 -11.07 3.07
C ARG A 64 -8.57 -11.21 2.25
N LEU A 65 -8.98 -10.14 1.56
CA LEU A 65 -10.14 -10.18 0.67
C LEU A 65 -9.85 -10.90 -0.66
N GLY A 66 -8.60 -11.27 -0.90
CA GLY A 66 -8.21 -11.90 -2.15
C GLY A 66 -8.15 -10.95 -3.33
N LYS A 67 -8.00 -9.66 -3.08
CA LYS A 67 -7.83 -8.68 -4.15
C LYS A 67 -6.46 -8.83 -4.78
N GLU A 68 -6.38 -8.64 -6.10
CA GLU A 68 -5.11 -8.74 -6.81
C GLU A 68 -4.35 -7.43 -6.80
N THR A 69 -5.07 -6.31 -6.79
CA THR A 69 -4.48 -4.97 -6.87
C THR A 69 -5.00 -4.09 -5.77
N ILE A 70 -4.28 -3.00 -5.52
CA ILE A 70 -4.68 -1.96 -4.58
C ILE A 70 -4.42 -0.60 -5.22
N LYS A 71 -5.33 0.34 -4.98
CA LYS A 71 -5.18 1.70 -5.49
C LYS A 71 -4.05 2.41 -4.72
N CYS A 72 -3.10 2.95 -5.46
CA CYS A 72 -1.91 3.58 -4.89
C CYS A 72 -1.74 4.99 -5.40
N ARG A 73 -1.31 5.87 -4.51
CA ARG A 73 -0.80 7.19 -4.89
C ARG A 73 0.70 7.02 -5.07
N VAL A 74 1.13 7.00 -6.33
CA VAL A 74 2.52 6.69 -6.66
C VAL A 74 3.31 7.98 -6.84
N ARG A 75 4.41 8.10 -6.10
CA ARG A 75 5.36 9.19 -6.23
C ARG A 75 6.69 8.63 -6.69
N ARG A 76 7.25 9.20 -7.75
CA ARG A 76 8.58 8.81 -8.20
C ARG A 76 9.62 9.40 -7.25
N ALA A 77 10.58 8.59 -6.84
CA ALA A 77 11.62 8.98 -5.90
C ALA A 77 12.94 8.34 -6.30
N ASN A 78 14.02 8.79 -5.67
CA ASN A 78 15.35 8.21 -5.87
C ASN A 78 15.75 7.39 -4.64
N ARG A 79 16.90 6.74 -4.73
CA ARG A 79 17.40 5.87 -3.65
C ARG A 79 17.68 6.64 -2.36
N ALA A 80 18.05 7.92 -2.46
CA ALA A 80 18.29 8.75 -1.29
C ALA A 80 17.00 8.94 -0.48
N VAL A 81 15.89 9.21 -1.17
CA VAL A 81 14.58 9.34 -0.52
C VAL A 81 14.16 8.01 0.09
N LEU A 82 14.39 6.91 -0.62
CA LEU A 82 14.08 5.57 -0.09
C LEU A 82 14.84 5.29 1.19
N LYS A 83 16.14 5.60 1.24
CA LYS A 83 16.96 5.41 2.44
C LYS A 83 16.42 6.20 3.62
N MET A 84 15.92 7.40 3.39
CA MET A 84 15.33 8.22 4.44
C MET A 84 14.11 7.54 5.08
N HIS A 85 13.31 6.84 4.27
CA HIS A 85 12.16 6.11 4.79
C HIS A 85 12.55 4.83 5.53
N LEU A 86 13.71 4.26 5.21
CA LEU A 86 14.20 3.04 5.84
C LEU A 86 14.95 3.30 7.15
N ALA A 87 15.41 4.52 7.34
CA ALA A 87 16.19 4.89 8.54
C ALA A 87 15.35 4.92 9.81
#